data_8cdcd4f2a450e296b692b5b8da2996ca
#
_entry.id   8cdcd4f2a450e296b692b5b8da2996ca
#
_cell.length_a   1.000
_cell.length_b   1.000
_cell.length_c   1.000
_cell.angle_alpha   90.00
_cell.angle_beta   90.00
_cell.angle_gamma   90.00
#
_symmetry.space_group_name_H-M   'P 1'
#
loop_
_entity.id
_entity.type
_entity.pdbx_description
1 polymer ?
#
loop_
_entity_poly.entity_id
_entity_poly.type
_entity_poly.pdbx_seq_one_letter_code
_entity_poly.pdbx_strand_id
1 'polypeptide(L)'
;MKISCIIPIHWMKDWEFFLTRCLKSIEQQTFTDYEIIVTKHGKMAENTNAGIKKATGEIIKILYLDDYLAHPDSLKNLAENFQGGWLATGCVHDYGDGKLKGPHLPKIEGIIGSATSNTIGSPSVIAFENKDPLLFDENMGWLLDIDYYMRLIKRYSEVTILNSYDTVIGCGEHQATNILSKDEKELEEKYLKEKWTTPEFQ
;
A
#
# COMPACT_ATOMS: atom_id res chain seq x y z
N MET A 1 17.67 10.65 3.21
CA MET A 1 16.63 10.38 2.17
C MET A 1 15.28 10.76 2.77
N LYS A 2 14.59 11.71 2.17
CA LYS A 2 13.27 12.16 2.64
C LYS A 2 12.17 11.16 2.23
N ILE A 3 11.23 10.89 3.14
CA ILE A 3 10.08 10.02 2.89
C ILE A 3 8.82 10.86 2.69
N SER A 4 8.07 10.63 1.61
CA SER A 4 6.71 11.16 1.43
C SER A 4 5.69 10.12 1.90
N CYS A 5 5.07 10.38 3.03
CA CYS A 5 3.96 9.57 3.56
C CYS A 5 2.65 10.05 2.92
N ILE A 6 2.04 9.22 2.07
CA ILE A 6 0.81 9.54 1.34
C ILE A 6 -0.36 8.86 2.05
N ILE A 7 -1.37 9.65 2.42
CA ILE A 7 -2.60 9.18 3.06
C ILE A 7 -3.78 9.53 2.16
N PRO A 8 -4.25 8.61 1.30
CA PRO A 8 -5.45 8.83 0.49
C PRO A 8 -6.70 8.63 1.36
N ILE A 9 -7.44 9.71 1.59
CA ILE A 9 -8.69 9.68 2.38
C ILE A 9 -9.86 9.26 1.49
N HIS A 10 -10.71 8.37 1.97
CA HIS A 10 -12.02 8.09 1.40
C HIS A 10 -13.10 8.21 2.47
N TRP A 11 -14.34 8.41 2.02
CA TRP A 11 -15.47 8.49 2.94
C TRP A 11 -15.81 7.09 3.47
N MET A 12 -15.66 6.94 4.79
CA MET A 12 -16.09 5.76 5.54
C MET A 12 -16.56 6.20 6.92
N LYS A 13 -17.29 5.36 7.62
CA LYS A 13 -17.67 5.62 9.01
C LYS A 13 -16.41 5.80 9.84
N ASP A 14 -16.42 6.77 10.73
CA ASP A 14 -15.32 7.08 11.67
C ASP A 14 -13.97 7.45 10.98
N TRP A 15 -14.01 7.94 9.74
CA TRP A 15 -12.81 8.30 8.96
C TRP A 15 -11.89 9.29 9.69
N GLU A 16 -12.43 10.22 10.49
CA GLU A 16 -11.63 11.18 11.27
C GLU A 16 -10.82 10.48 12.37
N PHE A 17 -11.39 9.47 13.00
CA PHE A 17 -10.68 8.64 13.97
C PHE A 17 -9.50 7.90 13.32
N PHE A 18 -9.74 7.27 12.18
CA PHE A 18 -8.69 6.55 11.45
C PHE A 18 -7.59 7.49 10.97
N LEU A 19 -7.94 8.64 10.39
CA LEU A 19 -6.96 9.65 9.99
C LEU A 19 -6.13 10.13 11.18
N THR A 20 -6.77 10.43 12.30
CA THR A 20 -6.07 10.87 13.51
C THR A 20 -5.09 9.81 14.00
N ARG A 21 -5.47 8.52 13.99
CA ARG A 21 -4.62 7.40 14.38
C ARG A 21 -3.43 7.24 13.42
N CYS A 22 -3.68 7.29 12.12
CA CYS A 22 -2.64 7.22 11.11
C CYS A 22 -1.63 8.37 11.27
N LEU A 23 -2.09 9.62 11.37
CA LEU A 23 -1.24 10.80 11.57
C LEU A 23 -0.39 10.69 12.83
N LYS A 24 -1.00 10.34 13.98
CA LYS A 24 -0.28 10.14 15.22
C LYS A 24 0.83 9.09 15.11
N SER A 25 0.60 8.02 14.37
CA SER A 25 1.61 6.98 14.18
C SER A 25 2.83 7.49 13.40
N ILE A 26 2.64 8.46 12.48
CA ILE A 26 3.74 9.12 11.76
C ILE A 26 4.43 10.16 12.65
N GLU A 27 3.68 10.96 13.39
CA GLU A 27 4.23 11.98 14.29
C GLU A 27 5.11 11.39 15.41
N GLN A 28 4.86 10.14 15.78
CA GLN A 28 5.62 9.41 16.80
C GLN A 28 6.89 8.72 16.30
N GLN A 29 7.23 8.89 15.01
CA GLN A 29 8.40 8.24 14.44
C GLN A 29 9.70 8.88 14.90
N THR A 30 10.73 8.06 15.13
CA THR A 30 12.09 8.52 15.45
C THR A 30 12.81 9.09 14.24
N PHE A 31 12.43 8.65 13.04
CA PHE A 31 12.87 9.23 11.77
C PHE A 31 12.08 10.50 11.47
N THR A 32 12.76 11.63 11.24
CA THR A 32 12.13 12.96 11.15
C THR A 32 12.17 13.62 9.76
N ASP A 33 12.94 13.06 8.81
CA ASP A 33 13.03 13.60 7.45
C ASP A 33 11.90 13.07 6.56
N TYR A 34 10.67 13.46 6.88
CA TYR A 34 9.48 13.08 6.11
C TYR A 34 8.55 14.26 5.84
N GLU A 35 7.66 14.07 4.91
CA GLU A 35 6.48 14.91 4.69
C GLU A 35 5.21 14.06 4.70
N ILE A 36 4.09 14.68 5.05
CA ILE A 36 2.77 14.05 5.04
C ILE A 36 1.93 14.68 3.93
N ILE A 37 1.41 13.85 3.05
CA ILE A 37 0.55 14.26 1.94
C ILE A 37 -0.80 13.60 2.09
N VAL A 38 -1.77 14.37 2.56
CA VAL A 38 -3.16 13.91 2.65
C VAL A 38 -3.88 14.28 1.36
N THR A 39 -4.52 13.30 0.72
CA THR A 39 -5.28 13.52 -0.52
C THR A 39 -6.71 13.02 -0.39
N LYS A 40 -7.61 13.71 -1.12
CA LYS A 40 -9.02 13.35 -1.22
C LYS A 40 -9.49 13.67 -2.64
N HIS A 41 -9.42 12.69 -3.50
CA HIS A 41 -9.69 12.87 -4.92
C HIS A 41 -10.17 11.56 -5.55
N GLY A 42 -11.34 11.55 -6.17
CA GLY A 42 -11.84 10.41 -6.93
C GLY A 42 -11.90 9.09 -6.16
N LYS A 43 -11.69 8.00 -6.86
CA LYS A 43 -11.59 6.64 -6.31
C LYS A 43 -10.21 6.39 -5.69
N MET A 44 -10.00 5.20 -5.11
CA MET A 44 -8.77 4.86 -4.38
C MET A 44 -7.50 5.03 -5.23
N ALA A 45 -7.47 4.50 -6.44
CA ALA A 45 -6.31 4.60 -7.34
C ALA A 45 -6.02 6.05 -7.73
N GLU A 46 -7.04 6.81 -8.17
CA GLU A 46 -6.93 8.23 -8.53
C GLU A 46 -6.43 9.06 -7.34
N ASN A 47 -6.96 8.78 -6.15
CA ASN A 47 -6.58 9.47 -4.92
C ASN A 47 -5.13 9.20 -4.52
N THR A 48 -4.71 7.94 -4.59
CA THR A 48 -3.32 7.54 -4.33
C THR A 48 -2.38 8.16 -5.36
N ASN A 49 -2.73 8.14 -6.64
CA ASN A 49 -1.98 8.77 -7.72
C ASN A 49 -1.83 10.28 -7.53
N ALA A 50 -2.89 10.96 -7.05
CA ALA A 50 -2.82 12.38 -6.73
C ALA A 50 -1.80 12.68 -5.62
N GLY A 51 -1.63 11.77 -4.67
CA GLY A 51 -0.60 11.84 -3.63
C GLY A 51 0.80 11.59 -4.20
N ILE A 52 0.98 10.54 -5.00
CA ILE A 52 2.25 10.21 -5.66
C ILE A 52 2.76 11.40 -6.47
N LYS A 53 1.89 12.04 -7.26
CA LYS A 53 2.24 13.23 -8.07
C LYS A 53 2.66 14.46 -7.25
N LYS A 54 2.32 14.53 -5.96
CA LYS A 54 2.69 15.63 -5.06
C LYS A 54 3.94 15.33 -4.22
N ALA A 55 4.37 14.08 -4.19
CA ALA A 55 5.50 13.65 -3.38
C ALA A 55 6.79 14.34 -3.81
N THR A 56 7.56 14.87 -2.85
CA THR A 56 8.86 15.51 -3.05
C THR A 56 10.01 14.74 -2.40
N GLY A 57 9.71 13.75 -1.56
CA GLY A 57 10.71 12.87 -0.96
C GLY A 57 11.26 11.87 -1.98
N GLU A 58 12.42 11.31 -1.67
CA GLU A 58 13.09 10.30 -2.51
C GLU A 58 12.39 8.94 -2.44
N ILE A 59 11.67 8.70 -1.33
CA ILE A 59 10.92 7.47 -1.06
C ILE A 59 9.45 7.82 -0.88
N ILE A 60 8.57 7.05 -1.49
CA ILE A 60 7.13 7.12 -1.28
C ILE A 60 6.71 5.97 -0.36
N LYS A 61 6.02 6.31 0.72
CA LYS A 61 5.34 5.40 1.64
C LYS A 61 3.85 5.67 1.57
N ILE A 62 3.05 4.68 1.15
CA ILE A 62 1.60 4.78 1.20
C ILE A 62 1.14 4.28 2.57
N LEU A 63 0.15 4.97 3.15
CA LEU A 63 -0.61 4.50 4.30
C LEU A 63 -2.09 4.74 4.01
N TYR A 64 -2.86 3.69 3.78
CA TYR A 64 -4.29 3.83 3.63
C TYR A 64 -4.91 4.29 4.94
N LEU A 65 -6.04 4.96 4.84
CA LEU A 65 -6.65 5.73 5.92
C LEU A 65 -6.80 4.96 7.25
N ASP A 66 -7.14 3.69 7.16
CA ASP A 66 -7.37 2.79 8.29
C ASP A 66 -6.10 2.07 8.78
N ASP A 67 -4.98 2.21 8.03
CA ASP A 67 -3.68 1.64 8.38
C ASP A 67 -2.83 2.62 9.20
N TYR A 68 -1.83 2.12 9.91
CA TYR A 68 -0.91 2.96 10.68
C TYR A 68 0.44 2.26 10.89
N LEU A 69 1.47 3.04 11.24
CA LEU A 69 2.80 2.53 11.55
C LEU A 69 2.79 1.80 12.89
N ALA A 70 3.42 0.64 12.95
CA ALA A 70 3.30 -0.29 14.07
C ALA A 70 4.10 0.15 15.30
N HIS A 71 5.22 0.85 15.11
CA HIS A 71 6.11 1.28 16.19
C HIS A 71 6.94 2.51 15.79
N PRO A 72 7.59 3.20 16.75
CA PRO A 72 8.31 4.47 16.49
C PRO A 72 9.47 4.39 15.50
N ASP A 73 10.02 3.21 15.25
CA ASP A 73 11.16 3.02 14.34
C ASP A 73 10.74 2.50 12.94
N SER A 74 9.44 2.41 12.63
CA SER A 74 8.96 1.87 11.35
C SER A 74 9.51 2.64 10.13
N LEU A 75 9.49 3.98 10.14
CA LEU A 75 10.09 4.78 9.06
C LEU A 75 11.62 4.74 9.06
N LYS A 76 12.24 4.61 10.22
CA LYS A 76 13.68 4.44 10.32
C LYS A 76 14.13 3.13 9.72
N ASN A 77 13.46 2.02 10.04
CA ASN A 77 13.72 0.72 9.43
C ASN A 77 13.62 0.76 7.91
N LEU A 78 12.59 1.46 7.41
CA LEU A 78 12.43 1.66 5.98
C LEU A 78 13.60 2.46 5.39
N ALA A 79 13.93 3.63 5.95
CA ALA A 79 14.96 4.51 5.43
C ALA A 79 16.36 3.88 5.43
N GLU A 80 16.71 3.14 6.49
CA GLU A 80 18.02 2.50 6.65
C GLU A 80 18.22 1.28 5.73
N ASN A 81 17.13 0.64 5.29
CA ASN A 81 17.17 -0.56 4.46
C ASN A 81 16.75 -0.33 3.00
N PHE A 82 16.35 0.88 2.63
CA PHE A 82 15.95 1.20 1.27
C PHE A 82 17.19 1.31 0.34
N GLN A 83 17.26 0.45 -0.65
CA GLN A 83 18.38 0.36 -1.59
C GLN A 83 18.00 0.78 -3.03
N GLY A 84 16.86 1.48 -3.18
CA GLY A 84 16.28 1.80 -4.48
C GLY A 84 15.19 0.80 -4.89
N GLY A 85 14.51 1.10 -6.00
CA GLY A 85 13.42 0.29 -6.49
C GLY A 85 12.23 0.28 -5.53
N TRP A 86 11.99 -0.84 -4.86
CA TRP A 86 10.93 -0.97 -3.86
C TRP A 86 11.28 -1.94 -2.73
N LEU A 87 10.60 -1.73 -1.61
CA LEU A 87 10.78 -2.47 -0.37
C LEU A 87 9.40 -2.85 0.17
N ALA A 88 9.28 -4.02 0.79
CA ALA A 88 8.09 -4.45 1.51
C ALA A 88 8.44 -4.87 2.94
N THR A 89 7.57 -4.51 3.89
CA THR A 89 7.67 -4.89 5.31
C THR A 89 6.54 -5.84 5.68
N GLY A 90 6.69 -6.57 6.76
CA GLY A 90 5.59 -7.33 7.34
C GLY A 90 4.52 -6.41 7.95
N CYS A 91 3.36 -6.99 8.21
CA CYS A 91 2.26 -6.33 8.88
C CYS A 91 1.60 -7.23 9.93
N VAL A 92 0.83 -6.60 10.80
CA VAL A 92 -0.16 -7.23 11.68
C VAL A 92 -1.52 -6.60 11.43
N HIS A 93 -2.60 -7.21 11.90
CA HIS A 93 -3.96 -6.80 11.60
C HIS A 93 -4.69 -6.32 12.86
N ASP A 94 -5.41 -5.20 12.74
CA ASP A 94 -6.26 -4.60 13.77
C ASP A 94 -7.74 -4.74 13.38
N TYR A 95 -8.46 -5.58 14.11
CA TYR A 95 -9.90 -5.79 13.92
C TYR A 95 -10.76 -4.91 14.84
N GLY A 96 -10.14 -3.93 15.52
CA GLY A 96 -10.84 -3.02 16.43
C GLY A 96 -11.20 -3.62 17.79
N ASP A 97 -10.71 -4.81 18.12
CA ASP A 97 -10.94 -5.47 19.41
C ASP A 97 -9.80 -5.24 20.44
N GLY A 98 -8.89 -4.34 20.13
CA GLY A 98 -7.75 -3.99 20.98
C GLY A 98 -6.59 -5.00 20.95
N LYS A 99 -6.61 -5.97 20.03
CA LYS A 99 -5.56 -6.97 19.86
C LYS A 99 -5.08 -7.01 18.43
N LEU A 100 -3.77 -6.95 18.26
CA LEU A 100 -3.14 -7.17 16.96
C LEU A 100 -2.99 -8.67 16.71
N LYS A 101 -3.35 -9.11 15.49
CA LYS A 101 -3.42 -10.52 15.10
C LYS A 101 -2.79 -10.76 13.73
N GLY A 102 -2.63 -12.03 13.37
CA GLY A 102 -2.31 -12.49 12.03
C GLY A 102 -1.03 -11.84 11.45
N PRO A 103 0.14 -12.01 12.08
CA PRO A 103 1.38 -11.49 11.50
C PRO A 103 1.57 -12.07 10.09
N HIS A 104 1.90 -11.21 9.14
CA HIS A 104 2.11 -11.56 7.75
C HIS A 104 3.42 -10.96 7.24
N LEU A 105 4.23 -11.78 6.57
CA LEU A 105 5.41 -11.35 5.83
C LEU A 105 5.13 -11.46 4.33
N PRO A 106 5.53 -10.47 3.51
CA PRO A 106 5.34 -10.49 2.06
C PRO A 106 5.99 -11.71 1.40
N LYS A 107 5.31 -12.28 0.39
CA LYS A 107 5.80 -13.41 -0.42
C LYS A 107 5.62 -13.10 -1.89
N ILE A 108 6.72 -12.93 -2.61
CA ILE A 108 6.70 -12.54 -4.02
C ILE A 108 6.23 -13.68 -4.93
N GLU A 109 6.63 -14.92 -4.65
CA GLU A 109 6.30 -16.09 -5.49
C GLU A 109 4.79 -16.32 -5.62
N GLY A 110 4.02 -15.93 -4.57
CA GLY A 110 2.57 -16.09 -4.57
C GLY A 110 1.87 -15.17 -5.56
N ILE A 111 2.35 -13.96 -5.77
CA ILE A 111 1.80 -13.02 -6.76
C ILE A 111 2.11 -13.46 -8.19
N ILE A 112 3.33 -13.92 -8.45
CA ILE A 112 3.73 -14.41 -9.78
C ILE A 112 2.91 -15.66 -10.17
N GLY A 113 2.53 -16.49 -9.20
CA GLY A 113 1.76 -17.71 -9.43
C GLY A 113 0.24 -17.54 -9.54
N SER A 114 -0.31 -16.40 -9.15
CA SER A 114 -1.78 -16.18 -9.11
C SER A 114 -2.12 -14.70 -9.25
N ALA A 115 -2.74 -14.34 -10.36
CA ALA A 115 -3.21 -12.98 -10.60
C ALA A 115 -4.32 -12.49 -9.65
N THR A 116 -4.83 -13.33 -8.76
CA THR A 116 -5.93 -13.00 -7.83
C THR A 116 -5.58 -13.21 -6.36
N SER A 117 -4.35 -13.61 -6.05
CA SER A 117 -3.89 -13.85 -4.67
C SER A 117 -2.87 -12.80 -4.26
N ASN A 118 -3.27 -11.87 -3.41
CA ASN A 118 -2.33 -10.92 -2.81
C ASN A 118 -1.57 -11.59 -1.66
N THR A 119 -0.31 -11.89 -1.89
CA THR A 119 0.60 -12.47 -0.91
C THR A 119 1.61 -11.48 -0.34
N ILE A 120 1.56 -10.20 -0.78
CA ILE A 120 2.40 -9.11 -0.27
C ILE A 120 1.69 -8.40 0.88
N GLY A 121 0.44 -8.06 0.71
CA GLY A 121 -0.37 -7.31 1.67
C GLY A 121 -0.94 -6.03 1.08
N SER A 122 -1.57 -5.19 1.90
CA SER A 122 -2.05 -3.85 1.52
C SER A 122 -0.89 -2.99 0.97
N PRO A 123 -1.12 -2.04 0.06
CA PRO A 123 -0.10 -1.05 -0.35
C PRO A 123 0.56 -0.29 0.81
N SER A 124 -0.04 -0.30 1.97
CA SER A 124 0.56 0.26 3.18
C SER A 124 1.79 -0.52 3.69
N VAL A 125 2.06 -1.74 3.19
CA VAL A 125 3.28 -2.49 3.57
C VAL A 125 4.48 -2.16 2.70
N ILE A 126 4.29 -1.46 1.56
CA ILE A 126 5.39 -1.16 0.65
C ILE A 126 5.88 0.29 0.76
N ALA A 127 7.11 0.47 0.30
CA ALA A 127 7.70 1.75 -0.05
C ALA A 127 8.47 1.61 -1.36
N PHE A 128 8.53 2.66 -2.16
CA PHE A 128 9.19 2.65 -3.46
C PHE A 128 9.84 3.99 -3.78
N GLU A 129 10.79 3.96 -4.70
CA GLU A 129 11.51 5.18 -5.10
C GLU A 129 10.60 6.16 -5.84
N ASN A 130 10.81 7.46 -5.59
CA ASN A 130 10.08 8.55 -6.24
C ASN A 130 10.78 9.02 -7.55
N LYS A 131 11.57 8.17 -8.16
CA LYS A 131 12.17 8.45 -9.46
C LYS A 131 11.30 7.84 -10.55
N ASP A 132 10.50 8.68 -11.23
CA ASP A 132 9.53 8.24 -12.24
C ASP A 132 8.61 7.11 -11.72
N PRO A 133 7.86 7.37 -10.61
CA PRO A 133 7.10 6.32 -9.94
C PRO A 133 5.97 5.80 -10.82
N LEU A 134 5.72 4.50 -10.74
CA LEU A 134 4.52 3.91 -11.32
C LEU A 134 3.27 4.49 -10.67
N LEU A 135 2.21 4.64 -11.45
CA LEU A 135 0.89 5.04 -10.95
C LEU A 135 -0.02 3.81 -10.87
N PHE A 136 -0.95 3.81 -9.93
CA PHE A 136 -1.99 2.78 -9.87
C PHE A 136 -2.91 2.86 -11.09
N ASP A 137 -3.43 1.73 -11.53
CA ASP A 137 -4.43 1.69 -12.60
C ASP A 137 -5.78 2.19 -12.09
N GLU A 138 -6.24 3.33 -12.62
CA GLU A 138 -7.46 4.01 -12.18
C GLU A 138 -8.75 3.28 -12.57
N ASN A 139 -8.65 2.23 -13.40
CA ASN A 139 -9.78 1.35 -13.74
C ASN A 139 -10.01 0.25 -12.70
N MET A 140 -9.16 0.15 -11.68
CA MET A 140 -9.21 -0.89 -10.66
C MET A 140 -9.52 -0.30 -9.28
N GLY A 141 -10.29 -1.04 -8.50
CA GLY A 141 -10.65 -0.64 -7.13
C GLY A 141 -10.33 -1.71 -6.08
N TRP A 142 -10.26 -2.96 -6.48
CA TRP A 142 -10.01 -4.11 -5.59
C TRP A 142 -8.66 -4.77 -5.84
N LEU A 143 -8.33 -5.10 -7.10
CA LEU A 143 -7.08 -5.77 -7.47
C LEU A 143 -5.97 -4.78 -7.87
N LEU A 144 -6.14 -3.50 -7.57
CA LEU A 144 -5.20 -2.44 -7.89
C LEU A 144 -3.80 -2.65 -7.29
N ASP A 145 -3.74 -3.30 -6.15
CA ASP A 145 -2.51 -3.67 -5.45
C ASP A 145 -1.76 -4.80 -6.16
N ILE A 146 -2.46 -5.85 -6.57
CA ILE A 146 -1.88 -6.96 -7.33
C ILE A 146 -1.29 -6.46 -8.65
N ASP A 147 -2.06 -5.69 -9.42
CA ASP A 147 -1.56 -5.08 -10.66
C ASP A 147 -0.31 -4.22 -10.41
N TYR A 148 -0.35 -3.41 -9.37
CA TYR A 148 0.77 -2.54 -9.02
C TYR A 148 2.03 -3.33 -8.67
N TYR A 149 1.90 -4.38 -7.85
CA TYR A 149 3.01 -5.24 -7.48
C TYR A 149 3.59 -6.02 -8.67
N MET A 150 2.75 -6.54 -9.55
CA MET A 150 3.21 -7.21 -10.77
C MET A 150 4.02 -6.24 -11.66
N ARG A 151 3.60 -4.96 -11.76
CA ARG A 151 4.35 -3.94 -12.51
C ARG A 151 5.65 -3.53 -11.80
N LEU A 152 5.67 -3.48 -10.47
CA LEU A 152 6.90 -3.27 -9.71
C LEU A 152 7.89 -4.43 -9.92
N ILE A 153 7.43 -5.67 -9.86
CA ILE A 153 8.26 -6.86 -10.10
C ILE A 153 8.80 -6.86 -11.53
N LYS A 154 8.00 -6.46 -12.52
CA LYS A 154 8.47 -6.37 -13.91
C LYS A 154 9.50 -5.25 -14.11
N ARG A 155 9.34 -4.13 -13.43
CA ARG A 155 10.25 -2.97 -13.54
C ARG A 155 11.56 -3.16 -12.79
N TYR A 156 11.49 -3.75 -11.61
CA TYR A 156 12.61 -3.97 -10.72
C TYR A 156 12.83 -5.46 -10.54
N SER A 157 14.00 -5.96 -10.90
CA SER A 157 14.33 -7.39 -10.81
C SER A 157 14.40 -7.90 -9.36
N GLU A 158 14.57 -6.99 -8.40
CA GLU A 158 14.73 -7.33 -7.00
C GLU A 158 13.79 -6.47 -6.12
N VAL A 159 13.36 -7.05 -5.01
CA VAL A 159 12.63 -6.38 -3.94
C VAL A 159 13.33 -6.62 -2.61
N THR A 160 13.45 -5.59 -1.81
CA THR A 160 13.91 -5.74 -0.43
C THR A 160 12.73 -6.13 0.46
N ILE A 161 12.77 -7.31 1.07
CA ILE A 161 11.75 -7.72 2.06
C ILE A 161 12.38 -7.65 3.45
N LEU A 162 11.81 -6.81 4.31
CA LEU A 162 12.22 -6.70 5.70
C LEU A 162 11.46 -7.71 6.56
N ASN A 163 12.21 -8.45 7.36
CA ASN A 163 11.64 -9.34 8.38
C ASN A 163 11.27 -8.56 9.65
N SER A 164 10.45 -7.52 9.48
CA SER A 164 9.92 -6.69 10.55
C SER A 164 8.44 -6.37 10.27
N TYR A 165 7.67 -6.18 11.33
CA TYR A 165 6.24 -5.85 11.24
C TYR A 165 6.07 -4.35 11.47
N ASP A 166 6.26 -3.55 10.42
CA ASP A 166 6.32 -2.09 10.51
C ASP A 166 4.96 -1.40 10.26
N THR A 167 3.95 -2.16 9.83
CA THR A 167 2.63 -1.63 9.48
C THR A 167 1.53 -2.43 10.19
N VAL A 168 0.52 -1.73 10.67
CA VAL A 168 -0.74 -2.32 11.14
C VAL A 168 -1.82 -2.06 10.11
N ILE A 169 -2.48 -3.12 9.65
CA ILE A 169 -3.57 -3.06 8.67
C ILE A 169 -4.89 -3.02 9.41
N GLY A 170 -5.68 -1.98 9.16
CA GLY A 170 -7.05 -1.86 9.66
C GLY A 170 -7.99 -2.82 8.93
N CYS A 171 -8.67 -3.68 9.68
CA CYS A 171 -9.59 -4.68 9.13
C CYS A 171 -11.02 -4.39 9.56
N GLY A 172 -11.95 -4.45 8.61
CA GLY A 172 -13.37 -4.22 8.90
C GLY A 172 -14.28 -4.33 7.68
N GLU A 173 -15.56 -4.01 7.89
CA GLU A 173 -16.58 -4.07 6.85
C GLU A 173 -16.34 -3.07 5.70
N HIS A 174 -15.57 -2.02 5.95
CA HIS A 174 -15.23 -0.97 4.99
C HIS A 174 -14.21 -1.40 3.91
N GLN A 175 -13.56 -2.55 4.06
CA GLN A 175 -12.59 -3.02 3.09
C GLN A 175 -13.25 -3.36 1.74
N ALA A 176 -12.60 -3.03 0.62
CA ALA A 176 -13.10 -3.29 -0.73
C ALA A 176 -13.52 -4.76 -0.92
N THR A 177 -12.79 -5.69 -0.34
CA THR A 177 -13.11 -7.12 -0.35
C THR A 177 -14.48 -7.44 0.27
N ASN A 178 -14.96 -6.64 1.22
CA ASN A 178 -16.23 -6.84 1.91
C ASN A 178 -17.39 -6.04 1.27
N ILE A 179 -17.08 -4.96 0.57
CA ILE A 179 -18.07 -4.04 -0.02
C ILE A 179 -18.46 -4.46 -1.43
N LEU A 180 -17.49 -4.87 -2.26
CA LEU A 180 -17.73 -5.17 -3.66
C LEU A 180 -18.57 -6.45 -3.82
N SER A 181 -19.54 -6.38 -4.73
CA SER A 181 -20.35 -7.51 -5.16
C SER A 181 -19.50 -8.57 -5.89
N LYS A 182 -20.04 -9.76 -6.03
CA LYS A 182 -19.37 -10.83 -6.79
C LYS A 182 -19.14 -10.45 -8.23
N ASP A 183 -20.13 -9.82 -8.88
CA ASP A 183 -20.06 -9.42 -10.28
C ASP A 183 -18.96 -8.37 -10.52
N GLU A 184 -18.83 -7.38 -9.61
CA GLU A 184 -17.75 -6.38 -9.68
C GLU A 184 -16.37 -7.01 -9.55
N LYS A 185 -16.21 -7.98 -8.65
CA LYS A 185 -14.95 -8.72 -8.49
C LYS A 185 -14.61 -9.54 -9.74
N GLU A 186 -15.59 -10.27 -10.31
CA GLU A 186 -15.41 -11.05 -11.53
C GLU A 186 -15.02 -10.16 -12.72
N LEU A 187 -15.60 -8.96 -12.83
CA LEU A 187 -15.24 -7.98 -13.87
C LEU A 187 -13.78 -7.49 -13.69
N GLU A 188 -13.37 -7.18 -12.47
CA GLU A 188 -12.00 -6.73 -12.22
C GLU A 188 -10.97 -7.86 -12.41
N GLU A 189 -11.29 -9.10 -12.03
CA GLU A 189 -10.46 -10.26 -12.34
C GLU A 189 -10.29 -10.49 -13.85
N LYS A 190 -11.37 -10.34 -14.61
CA LYS A 190 -11.33 -10.45 -16.06
C LYS A 190 -10.45 -9.35 -16.66
N TYR A 191 -10.64 -8.10 -16.23
CA TYR A 191 -9.85 -6.96 -16.67
C TYR A 191 -8.35 -7.18 -16.40
N LEU A 192 -7.99 -7.60 -15.19
CA LEU A 192 -6.61 -7.89 -14.81
C LEU A 192 -6.00 -8.98 -15.70
N LYS A 193 -6.71 -10.09 -15.91
CA LYS A 193 -6.27 -11.19 -16.77
C LYS A 193 -6.04 -10.74 -18.21
N GLU A 194 -7.00 -10.00 -18.80
CA GLU A 194 -6.88 -9.47 -20.14
C GLU A 194 -5.69 -8.54 -20.28
N LYS A 195 -5.50 -7.60 -19.35
CA LYS A 195 -4.36 -6.69 -19.29
C LYS A 195 -3.03 -7.44 -19.30
N TRP A 196 -2.86 -8.46 -18.48
CA TRP A 196 -1.61 -9.20 -18.33
C TRP A 196 -1.37 -10.26 -19.42
N THR A 197 -2.33 -10.50 -20.31
CA THR A 197 -2.17 -11.32 -21.53
C THR A 197 -1.79 -10.51 -22.75
N THR A 198 -1.80 -9.18 -22.67
CA THR A 198 -1.40 -8.32 -23.82
C THR A 198 0.12 -8.36 -24.01
N PRO A 199 0.63 -8.19 -25.27
CA PRO A 199 2.06 -8.23 -25.55
C PRO A 199 2.89 -7.19 -24.76
N GLU A 200 2.29 -6.10 -24.35
CA GLU A 200 2.92 -5.03 -23.57
C GLU A 200 3.32 -5.51 -22.15
N PHE A 201 2.58 -6.48 -21.61
CA PHE A 201 2.81 -7.02 -20.27
C PHE A 201 3.47 -8.41 -20.27
N GLN A 202 3.63 -9.06 -21.40
CA GLN A 202 4.42 -10.27 -21.58
C GLN A 202 5.90 -9.94 -21.82
#